data_b096551a303d486d16c534ea3494de32
#
_entry.id   b096551a303d486d16c534ea3494de32
#
_cell.length_a   1.000
_cell.length_b   1.000
_cell.length_c   1.000
_cell.angle_alpha   90.00
_cell.angle_beta   90.00
_cell.angle_gamma   90.00
#
_symmetry.space_group_name_H-M   'P 1'
#
loop_
_entity.id
_entity.type
_entity.pdbx_description
1 polymer ?
#
loop_
_entity_poly.entity_id
_entity_poly.type
_entity_poly.pdbx_seq_one_letter_code
_entity_poly.pdbx_strand_id
1 'polypeptide(L)' 'MVTAVVSGKKELTQVTIDPAAVDPDDVEMLQDLIVAAVNEAMRKATEDAASSMSRLTGGLNLPF' A
#
# COMPACT_ATOMS: atom_id res chain seq x y z
N MET A 1 5.63 9.66 10.82
CA MET A 1 4.70 8.80 10.09
C MET A 1 5.43 8.07 8.98
N VAL A 2 4.98 6.90 8.64
CA VAL A 2 5.64 6.09 7.62
C VAL A 2 4.68 5.89 6.46
N THR A 3 5.19 6.06 5.25
CA THR A 3 4.42 5.89 4.02
C THR A 3 5.13 4.88 3.12
N ALA A 4 4.38 3.94 2.58
CA ALA A 4 4.92 2.96 1.64
C ALA A 4 4.20 3.07 0.31
N VAL A 5 4.93 2.84 -0.77
CA VAL A 5 4.40 2.84 -2.13
C VAL A 5 4.62 1.47 -2.74
N VAL A 6 3.54 0.86 -3.23
CA VAL A 6 3.58 -0.46 -3.85
C VAL A 6 3.13 -0.30 -5.31
N SER A 7 3.88 -0.92 -6.22
CA SER A 7 3.56 -0.87 -7.63
C SER A 7 2.38 -1.79 -7.97
N GLY A 8 1.86 -1.66 -9.20
CA GLY A 8 0.80 -2.53 -9.69
C GLY A 8 1.19 -4.01 -9.75
N LYS A 9 2.48 -4.30 -9.68
CA LYS A 9 2.98 -5.67 -9.63
C LYS A 9 3.14 -6.18 -8.20
N LYS A 10 2.62 -5.44 -7.22
CA LYS A 10 2.71 -5.75 -5.80
C LYS A 10 4.15 -5.75 -5.30
N GLU A 11 4.97 -4.90 -5.89
CA GLU A 11 6.35 -4.70 -5.45
C GLU A 11 6.46 -3.41 -4.66
N LEU A 12 7.13 -3.47 -3.52
CA LEU A 12 7.41 -2.28 -2.73
C LEU A 12 8.48 -1.47 -3.47
N THR A 13 8.10 -0.28 -3.91
CA THR A 13 9.00 0.57 -4.69
C THR A 13 9.63 1.68 -3.86
N GLN A 14 8.96 2.11 -2.80
CA GLN A 14 9.45 3.22 -2.00
C GLN A 14 8.88 3.14 -0.58
N VAL A 15 9.72 3.49 0.39
CA VAL A 15 9.28 3.70 1.77
C VAL A 15 9.78 5.07 2.19
N THR A 16 8.86 5.91 2.65
CA THR A 16 9.20 7.23 3.16
C THR A 16 8.97 7.23 4.67
N ILE A 17 9.99 7.60 5.41
CA ILE A 17 9.93 7.65 6.87
C ILE A 17 10.09 9.10 7.31
N ASP A 18 9.10 9.59 8.04
CA ASP A 18 9.18 10.91 8.64
C ASP A 18 10.22 10.86 9.77
N PRO A 19 11.22 11.76 9.76
CA PRO A 19 12.21 11.78 10.84
C PRO A 19 11.60 11.90 12.25
N ALA A 20 10.44 12.52 12.37
CA ALA A 20 9.75 12.61 13.64
C ALA A 20 9.25 11.26 14.14
N ALA A 21 9.07 10.29 13.26
CA ALA A 21 8.66 8.95 13.63
C ALA A 21 9.83 8.06 14.09
N VAL A 22 11.05 8.51 13.85
CA VAL A 22 12.24 7.75 14.22
C VAL A 22 12.62 8.09 15.66
N ASP A 23 12.35 7.15 16.55
CA ASP A 23 12.72 7.28 17.95
C ASP A 23 13.74 6.17 18.27
N PRO A 24 15.01 6.53 18.51
CA PRO A 24 16.01 5.53 18.81
C PRO A 24 15.76 4.76 20.10
N ASP A 25 14.91 5.29 20.97
CA ASP A 25 14.53 4.60 22.20
C ASP A 25 13.33 3.66 22.01
N ASP A 26 12.67 3.74 20.85
CA ASP A 26 11.49 2.92 20.57
C ASP A 26 11.51 2.41 19.13
N VAL A 27 12.50 1.58 18.85
CA VAL A 27 12.68 0.99 17.51
C VAL A 27 11.53 0.05 17.18
N GLU A 28 10.96 -0.62 18.18
CA GLU A 28 9.84 -1.52 17.97
C GLU A 28 8.63 -0.80 17.42
N MET A 29 8.35 0.39 17.90
CA MET A 29 7.26 1.21 17.37
C MET A 29 7.50 1.54 15.90
N LEU A 30 8.72 1.87 15.54
CA LEU A 30 9.07 2.16 14.16
C LEU A 30 8.87 0.93 13.28
N GLN A 31 9.27 -0.25 13.75
CA GLN A 31 9.06 -1.49 13.02
C GLN A 31 7.59 -1.76 12.78
N ASP A 32 6.77 -1.55 13.80
CA ASP A 32 5.32 -1.74 13.68
C ASP A 32 4.71 -0.75 12.69
N LEU A 33 5.17 0.48 12.69
CA LEU A 33 4.70 1.49 11.75
C LEU A 33 5.05 1.12 10.32
N ILE A 34 6.25 0.60 10.10
CA ILE A 34 6.67 0.16 8.77
C ILE A 34 5.82 -1.03 8.30
N VAL A 35 5.62 -2.01 9.16
CA VAL A 35 4.80 -3.19 8.84
C VAL A 35 3.39 -2.76 8.49
N ALA A 36 2.80 -1.88 9.29
CA ALA A 36 1.45 -1.39 9.04
C ALA A 36 1.36 -0.64 7.73
N ALA A 37 2.34 0.23 7.44
CA ALA A 37 2.35 1.02 6.21
C ALA A 37 2.49 0.14 4.98
N VAL A 38 3.37 -0.85 5.03
CA VAL A 38 3.58 -1.78 3.91
C VAL A 38 2.33 -2.62 3.68
N ASN A 39 1.75 -3.16 4.73
CA ASN A 39 0.54 -3.96 4.62
C ASN A 39 -0.63 -3.15 4.07
N GLU A 40 -0.77 -1.91 4.51
CA GLU A 40 -1.83 -1.04 4.00
C GLU A 40 -1.60 -0.70 2.52
N ALA A 41 -0.35 -0.42 2.13
CA ALA A 41 -0.03 -0.14 0.75
C ALA A 41 -0.29 -1.35 -0.16
N MET A 42 0.04 -2.54 0.32
CA MET A 42 -0.23 -3.76 -0.42
C MET A 42 -1.73 -4.02 -0.58
N ARG A 43 -2.47 -3.82 0.49
CA ARG A 43 -3.93 -3.95 0.43
C ARG A 43 -4.52 -2.96 -0.55
N LYS A 44 -4.05 -1.72 -0.51
CA LYS A 44 -4.53 -0.67 -1.40
C LYS A 44 -4.20 -0.98 -2.85
N ALA A 45 -3.02 -1.50 -3.12
CA ALA A 45 -2.65 -1.91 -4.47
C ALA A 45 -3.55 -3.04 -4.97
N THR A 46 -3.90 -3.98 -4.10
CA THR A 46 -4.82 -5.06 -4.43
C THR A 46 -6.23 -4.52 -4.70
N GLU A 47 -6.69 -3.59 -3.87
CA GLU A 47 -8.00 -2.97 -4.06
C GLU A 47 -8.05 -2.17 -5.35
N ASP A 48 -6.99 -1.43 -5.67
CA ASP A 48 -6.91 -0.65 -6.90
C ASP A 48 -6.92 -1.57 -8.12
N ALA A 49 -6.21 -2.68 -8.07
CA ALA A 49 -6.20 -3.66 -9.13
C ALA A 49 -7.59 -4.29 -9.33
N ALA A 50 -8.24 -4.66 -8.24
CA ALA A 50 -9.60 -5.22 -8.28
C ALA A 50 -10.59 -4.18 -8.79
N SER A 51 -10.46 -2.93 -8.37
CA SER A 51 -11.32 -1.85 -8.81
C SER A 51 -11.15 -1.57 -10.30
N SER A 52 -9.91 -1.60 -10.80
CA SER A 52 -9.63 -1.43 -12.22
C SER A 52 -10.24 -2.55 -13.04
N MET A 53 -10.11 -3.79 -12.57
CA MET A 53 -10.73 -4.93 -13.22
C MET A 53 -12.24 -4.84 -13.24
N SER A 54 -12.82 -4.43 -12.12
CA SER A 54 -14.26 -4.26 -12.00
C SER A 54 -14.76 -3.17 -12.95
N ARG A 55 -14.02 -2.09 -13.05
CA ARG A 55 -14.34 -1.00 -13.96
C ARG A 55 -14.26 -1.44 -15.43
N LEU A 56 -13.25 -2.21 -15.75
CA LEU A 56 -13.07 -2.74 -17.09
C LEU A 56 -14.23 -3.66 -17.46
N THR A 57 -14.61 -4.54 -16.55
CA THR A 57 -15.72 -5.44 -16.74
C THR A 57 -17.03 -4.67 -16.87
N GLY A 58 -17.23 -3.67 -16.01
CA GLY A 58 -18.40 -2.82 -16.07
C GLY A 58 -18.46 -1.99 -17.35
N GLY A 59 -17.30 -1.53 -17.82
CA GLY A 59 -17.22 -0.78 -19.06
C GLY A 59 -17.56 -1.63 -20.28
N LEU A 60 -17.15 -2.87 -20.25
CA LEU A 60 -17.52 -3.81 -21.29
C LEU A 60 -18.99 -4.18 -21.20
N ASN A 61 -19.47 -4.32 -19.99
CA ASN A 61 -20.85 -4.58 -19.64
C ASN A 61 -21.57 -5.44 -20.70
N LEU A 62 -20.99 -6.53 -21.03
CA LEU A 62 -21.54 -7.42 -22.02
C LEU A 62 -22.80 -8.06 -21.50
N PRO A 63 -23.81 -8.19 -22.34
CA PRO A 63 -25.11 -8.70 -21.93
C PRO A 63 -25.16 -10.19 -21.72
N PHE A 64 -24.07 -10.73 -21.27
CA PHE A 64 -24.01 -12.16 -20.95
C PHE A 64 -23.56 -12.45 -19.54
#